data_90224327b0f44947b8219d35d274cec5
#
_entry.id   90224327b0f44947b8219d35d274cec5
#
_cell.length_a   1.000
_cell.length_b   1.000
_cell.length_c   1.000
_cell.angle_alpha   90.00
_cell.angle_beta   90.00
_cell.angle_gamma   90.00
#
_symmetry.space_group_name_H-M   'P 1'
#
loop_
_entity.id
_entity.type
_entity.pdbx_description
1 polymer ?
#
loop_
_entity_poly.entity_id
_entity_poly.type
_entity_poly.pdbx_seq_one_letter_code
_entity_poly.pdbx_strand_id
1 'polypeptide(L)'
;MNTPKPVVLCILDGWGQRDDPLGNAPLLANTPHFDRIMRTSPHATLTTFGPDVGLPEGQMGNSEVGHMNIGAGRVVAMDLGQIDLAIAQGSFAQHPPLLDYIGELKRPGARPI
;
A
#
# COMPACT_ATOMS: atom_id res chain seq x y z
N MET A 1 24.14 31.24 4.85
CA MET A 1 22.99 30.31 4.83
C MET A 1 23.43 29.05 4.09
N ASN A 2 23.33 27.86 4.73
CA ASN A 2 23.64 26.62 4.04
C ASN A 2 22.47 26.28 3.11
N THR A 3 22.69 26.38 1.81
CA THR A 3 21.71 25.89 0.81
C THR A 3 21.59 24.38 0.93
N PRO A 4 20.39 23.82 1.12
CA PRO A 4 20.22 22.36 1.16
C PRO A 4 20.73 21.72 -0.14
N LYS A 5 21.45 20.61 -0.01
CA LYS A 5 21.86 19.84 -1.19
C LYS A 5 20.63 19.19 -1.83
N PRO A 6 20.54 19.14 -3.16
CA PRO A 6 19.42 18.47 -3.83
C PRO A 6 19.41 16.98 -3.50
N VAL A 7 18.22 16.43 -3.30
CA VAL A 7 17.97 14.99 -3.14
C VAL A 7 17.22 14.51 -4.37
N VAL A 8 17.66 13.40 -4.95
CA VAL A 8 16.98 12.75 -6.08
C VAL A 8 16.39 11.43 -5.62
N LEU A 9 15.08 11.28 -5.78
CA LEU A 9 14.38 10.01 -5.61
C LEU A 9 14.12 9.41 -6.99
N CYS A 10 14.73 8.25 -7.28
CA CYS A 10 14.50 7.51 -8.52
C CYS A 10 13.67 6.26 -8.21
N ILE A 11 12.46 6.18 -8.74
CA ILE A 11 11.55 5.06 -8.54
C ILE A 11 11.59 4.16 -9.77
N LEU A 12 12.01 2.91 -9.58
CA LEU A 12 11.97 1.86 -10.60
C LEU A 12 10.67 1.06 -10.40
N ASP A 13 9.59 1.55 -10.95
CA ASP A 13 8.27 0.96 -10.80
C ASP A 13 8.21 -0.43 -11.45
N GLY A 14 7.66 -1.40 -10.73
CA GLY A 14 7.61 -2.80 -11.16
C GLY A 14 8.94 -3.56 -11.02
N TRP A 15 10.01 -2.93 -10.54
CA TRP A 15 11.30 -3.59 -10.33
C TRP A 15 11.27 -4.37 -9.02
N GLY A 16 10.91 -5.67 -9.10
CA GLY A 16 10.90 -6.59 -7.95
C GLY A 16 12.24 -7.25 -7.71
N GLN A 17 12.47 -7.71 -6.48
CA GLN A 17 13.64 -8.49 -6.10
C GLN A 17 13.25 -9.93 -5.80
N ARG A 18 13.86 -10.90 -6.50
CA ARG A 18 13.65 -12.33 -6.34
C ARG A 18 14.89 -13.08 -6.83
N ASP A 19 15.26 -14.16 -6.15
CA ASP A 19 16.45 -14.95 -6.48
C ASP A 19 16.19 -15.99 -7.57
N ASP A 20 14.94 -16.40 -7.78
CA ASP A 20 14.56 -17.33 -8.83
C ASP A 20 14.70 -16.67 -10.21
N PRO A 21 15.49 -17.24 -11.14
CA PRO A 21 15.68 -16.69 -12.48
C PRO A 21 14.48 -16.86 -13.42
N LEU A 22 13.56 -17.79 -13.14
CA LEU A 22 12.45 -18.07 -14.05
C LEU A 22 11.53 -16.84 -14.18
N GLY A 23 11.46 -16.25 -15.38
CA GLY A 23 10.65 -15.07 -15.65
C GLY A 23 11.11 -13.80 -14.90
N ASN A 24 12.36 -13.74 -14.46
CA ASN A 24 12.92 -12.64 -13.67
C ASN A 24 13.83 -11.78 -14.54
N ALA A 25 13.22 -10.86 -15.29
CA ALA A 25 13.97 -9.98 -16.19
C ALA A 25 15.00 -9.09 -15.46
N PRO A 26 14.74 -8.49 -14.30
CA PRO A 26 15.74 -7.73 -13.55
C PRO A 26 16.99 -8.55 -13.20
N LEU A 27 16.83 -9.80 -12.78
CA LEU A 27 17.96 -10.65 -12.43
C LEU A 27 18.76 -11.11 -13.64
N LEU A 28 18.11 -11.32 -14.79
CA LEU A 28 18.73 -11.81 -16.02
C LEU A 28 19.34 -10.70 -16.87
N ALA A 29 19.01 -9.45 -16.60
CA ALA A 29 19.50 -8.31 -17.34
C ALA A 29 20.97 -8.00 -17.01
N ASN A 30 21.67 -7.44 -17.97
CA ASN A 30 23.00 -6.90 -17.72
C ASN A 30 22.91 -5.49 -17.11
N THR A 31 23.00 -5.40 -15.79
CA THR A 31 22.77 -4.19 -15.01
C THR A 31 23.98 -3.80 -14.15
N PRO A 32 25.18 -3.57 -14.76
CA PRO A 32 26.42 -3.41 -13.99
C PRO A 32 26.40 -2.23 -13.02
N HIS A 33 25.68 -1.16 -13.33
CA HIS A 33 25.56 0.01 -12.44
C HIS A 33 24.64 -0.26 -11.26
N PHE A 34 23.49 -0.89 -11.50
CA PHE A 34 22.56 -1.32 -10.45
C PHE A 34 23.23 -2.33 -9.51
N ASP A 35 23.88 -3.34 -10.07
CA ASP A 35 24.61 -4.38 -9.32
C ASP A 35 25.70 -3.76 -8.44
N ARG A 36 26.42 -2.77 -8.96
CA ARG A 36 27.43 -2.03 -8.19
C ARG A 36 26.77 -1.29 -7.03
N ILE A 37 25.66 -0.57 -7.25
CA ILE A 37 24.94 0.16 -6.19
C ILE A 37 24.50 -0.81 -5.11
N MET A 38 23.90 -1.94 -5.48
CA MET A 38 23.44 -2.96 -4.52
C MET A 38 24.58 -3.53 -3.69
N ARG A 39 25.78 -3.67 -4.25
CA ARG A 39 26.94 -4.17 -3.48
C ARG A 39 27.61 -3.12 -2.59
N THR A 40 27.56 -1.85 -2.96
CA THR A 40 28.41 -0.82 -2.34
C THR A 40 27.66 0.23 -1.54
N SER A 41 26.33 0.26 -1.64
CA SER A 41 25.51 1.27 -0.98
C SER A 41 24.59 0.63 0.07
N PRO A 42 24.22 1.36 1.12
CA PRO A 42 23.18 0.90 2.05
C PRO A 42 21.87 0.63 1.30
N HIS A 43 21.26 -0.50 1.57
CA HIS A 43 19.97 -0.89 0.97
C HIS A 43 19.10 -1.65 1.97
N ALA A 44 17.81 -1.69 1.73
CA ALA A 44 16.84 -2.46 2.48
C ALA A 44 15.71 -2.91 1.55
N THR A 45 14.95 -3.91 1.99
CA THR A 45 13.75 -4.38 1.30
C THR A 45 12.49 -3.83 1.99
N LEU A 46 11.46 -3.59 1.21
CA LEU A 46 10.15 -3.18 1.68
C LEU A 46 9.12 -4.21 1.26
N THR A 47 8.17 -4.51 2.14
CA THR A 47 6.97 -5.25 1.77
C THR A 47 6.09 -4.35 0.89
N THR A 48 5.58 -4.91 -0.20
CA THR A 48 4.83 -4.15 -1.22
C THR A 48 3.40 -4.64 -1.41
N PHE A 49 2.87 -5.44 -0.50
CA PHE A 49 1.55 -6.06 -0.58
C PHE A 49 0.88 -6.15 0.79
N GLY A 50 -0.42 -6.38 0.80
CA GLY A 50 -1.19 -6.64 2.02
C GLY A 50 -1.25 -5.47 3.01
N PRO A 51 -1.47 -5.76 4.30
CA PRO A 51 -1.66 -4.74 5.34
C PRO A 51 -0.48 -3.79 5.51
N ASP A 52 0.74 -4.24 5.21
CA ASP A 52 1.96 -3.42 5.31
C ASP A 52 1.96 -2.20 4.37
N VAL A 53 1.10 -2.22 3.37
CA VAL A 53 0.89 -1.10 2.43
C VAL A 53 -0.54 -0.56 2.43
N GLY A 54 -1.36 -0.96 3.41
CA GLY A 54 -2.74 -0.47 3.56
C GLY A 54 -3.78 -1.20 2.73
N LEU A 55 -3.45 -2.40 2.23
CA LEU A 55 -4.34 -3.29 1.49
C LEU A 55 -4.85 -4.44 2.37
N PRO A 56 -5.94 -5.11 2.00
CA PRO A 56 -6.37 -6.34 2.64
C PRO A 56 -5.30 -7.43 2.64
N GLU A 57 -5.42 -8.37 3.59
CA GLU A 57 -4.56 -9.56 3.66
C GLU A 57 -4.52 -10.31 2.32
N GLY A 58 -3.32 -10.69 1.89
CA GLY A 58 -3.11 -11.44 0.64
C GLY A 58 -3.29 -10.65 -0.66
N GLN A 59 -3.69 -9.39 -0.60
CA GLN A 59 -3.83 -8.58 -1.80
C GLN A 59 -2.48 -8.09 -2.30
N MET A 60 -2.19 -8.34 -3.58
CA MET A 60 -0.98 -7.87 -4.26
C MET A 60 -0.98 -6.34 -4.35
N GLY A 61 0.18 -5.72 -4.11
CA GLY A 61 0.39 -4.30 -4.27
C GLY A 61 0.31 -3.83 -5.73
N ASN A 62 0.21 -2.52 -5.87
CA ASN A 62 0.22 -1.85 -7.17
C ASN A 62 0.93 -0.48 -7.06
N SER A 63 1.16 0.13 -8.21
CA SER A 63 1.88 1.41 -8.31
C SER A 63 1.18 2.54 -7.54
N GLU A 64 -0.14 2.63 -7.61
CA GLU A 64 -0.93 3.68 -6.94
C GLU A 64 -0.71 3.64 -5.42
N VAL A 65 -0.89 2.48 -4.83
CA VAL A 65 -0.71 2.27 -3.38
C VAL A 65 0.74 2.55 -2.96
N GLY A 66 1.71 2.07 -3.72
CA GLY A 66 3.13 2.29 -3.44
C GLY A 66 3.50 3.78 -3.46
N HIS A 67 3.09 4.50 -4.49
CA HIS A 67 3.34 5.95 -4.59
C HIS A 67 2.61 6.75 -3.52
N MET A 68 1.38 6.35 -3.16
CA MET A 68 0.63 6.97 -2.06
C MET A 68 1.39 6.85 -0.73
N ASN A 69 1.91 5.68 -0.41
CA ASN A 69 2.68 5.45 0.82
C ASN A 69 4.01 6.20 0.83
N ILE A 70 4.73 6.23 -0.31
CA ILE A 70 5.96 7.01 -0.45
C ILE A 70 5.67 8.50 -0.24
N GLY A 71 4.64 9.04 -0.90
CA GLY A 71 4.26 10.44 -0.80
C GLY A 71 3.78 10.85 0.59
N ALA A 72 3.07 9.97 1.28
CA ALA A 72 2.58 10.19 2.64
C ALA A 72 3.65 9.99 3.73
N GLY A 73 4.75 9.30 3.42
CA GLY A 73 5.77 8.90 4.40
C GLY A 73 5.27 7.95 5.47
N ARG A 74 4.17 7.27 5.25
CA ARG A 74 3.53 6.29 6.15
C ARG A 74 2.61 5.37 5.37
N VAL A 75 2.21 4.27 5.98
CA VAL A 75 1.15 3.40 5.44
C VAL A 75 -0.18 4.17 5.41
N VAL A 76 -0.80 4.19 4.24
CA VAL A 76 -2.13 4.76 4.02
C VAL A 76 -3.09 3.61 3.74
N ALA A 77 -4.00 3.34 4.67
CA ALA A 77 -5.04 2.34 4.45
C ALA A 77 -5.98 2.82 3.33
N MET A 78 -6.08 2.02 2.28
CA MET A 78 -7.05 2.23 1.20
C MET A 78 -8.47 1.91 1.72
N ASP A 79 -9.51 2.37 1.02
CA ASP A 79 -10.89 2.27 1.49
C ASP A 79 -11.27 0.84 1.92
N LEU A 80 -10.91 -0.15 1.12
CA LEU A 80 -11.16 -1.56 1.44
C LEU A 80 -10.41 -2.00 2.70
N GLY A 81 -9.14 -1.61 2.83
CA GLY A 81 -8.34 -1.88 4.04
C GLY A 81 -8.90 -1.17 5.28
N GLN A 82 -9.47 0.03 5.14
CA GLN A 82 -10.14 0.74 6.23
C GLN A 82 -11.41 0.01 6.67
N ILE A 83 -12.19 -0.51 5.72
CA ILE A 83 -13.40 -1.29 6.02
C ILE A 83 -13.03 -2.57 6.76
N ASP A 84 -12.03 -3.31 6.29
CA ASP A 84 -11.54 -4.52 6.94
C ASP A 84 -11.06 -4.26 8.38
N LEU A 85 -10.31 -3.18 8.59
CA LEU A 85 -9.89 -2.75 9.93
C LEU A 85 -11.08 -2.41 10.82
N ALA A 86 -12.08 -1.70 10.30
CA ALA A 86 -13.28 -1.35 11.05
C ALA A 86 -14.10 -2.59 11.44
N ILE A 87 -14.16 -3.59 10.56
CA ILE A 87 -14.81 -4.89 10.86
C ILE A 87 -14.02 -5.64 11.92
N ALA A 88 -12.71 -5.77 11.76
CA ALA A 88 -11.84 -6.48 12.69
C ALA A 88 -11.84 -5.87 14.10
N GLN A 89 -11.94 -4.55 14.19
CA GLN A 89 -12.01 -3.79 15.44
C GLN A 89 -13.42 -3.72 16.03
N GLY A 90 -14.45 -4.21 15.33
CA GLY A 90 -15.86 -4.13 15.73
C GLY A 90 -16.48 -2.73 15.61
N SER A 91 -15.74 -1.74 15.15
CA SER A 91 -16.23 -0.36 15.02
C SER A 91 -17.21 -0.18 13.86
N PHE A 92 -17.17 -1.04 12.85
CA PHE A 92 -18.11 -1.03 11.73
C PHE A 92 -19.57 -1.18 12.21
N ALA A 93 -19.82 -2.13 13.11
CA ALA A 93 -21.16 -2.36 13.67
C ALA A 93 -21.65 -1.22 14.59
N GLN A 94 -20.78 -0.33 14.98
CA GLN A 94 -21.08 0.84 15.84
C GLN A 94 -21.02 2.17 15.06
N HIS A 95 -20.88 2.13 13.74
CA HIS A 95 -20.77 3.31 12.90
C HIS A 95 -22.07 4.12 12.90
N PRO A 96 -22.09 5.36 13.44
CA PRO A 96 -23.35 6.07 13.68
C PRO A 96 -24.22 6.25 12.44
N PRO A 97 -23.71 6.67 11.26
CA PRO A 97 -24.55 6.78 10.06
C PRO A 97 -25.21 5.46 9.64
N LEU A 98 -24.54 4.32 9.86
CA LEU A 98 -25.10 3.00 9.56
C LEU A 98 -26.24 2.66 10.53
N LEU A 99 -26.04 2.93 11.82
CA LEU A 99 -27.05 2.71 12.84
C LEU A 99 -28.27 3.59 12.65
N ASP A 100 -28.07 4.86 12.30
CA ASP A 100 -29.14 5.79 11.99
C ASP A 100 -29.98 5.31 10.80
N TYR A 101 -29.30 4.90 9.71
CA TYR A 101 -29.97 4.33 8.54
C TYR A 101 -30.77 3.07 8.87
N ILE A 102 -30.19 2.13 9.63
CA ILE A 102 -30.90 0.93 10.10
C ILE A 102 -32.09 1.32 10.99
N GLY A 103 -31.93 2.33 11.84
CA GLY A 103 -33.00 2.87 12.68
C GLY A 103 -34.17 3.41 11.85
N GLU A 104 -33.88 4.11 10.77
CA GLU A 104 -34.91 4.59 9.82
C GLU A 104 -35.63 3.47 9.11
N LEU A 105 -34.91 2.43 8.67
CA LEU A 105 -35.50 1.25 8.01
C LEU A 105 -36.44 0.45 8.92
N LYS A 106 -36.28 0.52 10.26
CA LYS A 106 -37.18 -0.14 11.22
C LYS A 106 -38.50 0.60 11.42
N ARG A 107 -38.64 1.81 10.88
CA ARG A 107 -39.92 2.55 10.99
C ARG A 107 -40.98 1.92 10.08
N PRO A 108 -42.27 1.84 10.50
CA PRO A 108 -43.32 1.33 9.65
C PRO A 108 -43.44 2.08 8.34
N GLY A 109 -43.41 1.35 7.22
CA GLY A 109 -43.50 1.92 5.86
C GLY A 109 -42.18 2.33 5.23
N ALA A 110 -41.05 2.24 5.92
CA ALA A 110 -39.73 2.48 5.36
C ALA A 110 -39.40 1.40 4.31
N ARG A 111 -38.73 1.81 3.23
CA ARG A 111 -38.21 0.90 2.20
C ARG A 111 -36.73 1.16 2.02
N PRO A 112 -35.90 0.12 1.92
CA PRO A 112 -34.51 0.29 1.49
C PRO A 112 -34.50 0.79 0.05
N ILE A 113 -33.61 1.72 -0.24
CA ILE A 113 -33.36 2.22 -1.60
C ILE A 113 -32.37 1.29 -2.28
#